data_ebb32431808b509e80e652b38d6e17ad
#
_entry.id   ebb32431808b509e80e652b38d6e17ad
#
_cell.length_a   1.000
_cell.length_b   1.000
_cell.length_c   1.000
_cell.angle_alpha   90.00
_cell.angle_beta   90.00
_cell.angle_gamma   90.00
#
_symmetry.space_group_name_H-M   'P 1'
#
loop_
_entity.id
_entity.type
_entity.pdbx_description
1 polymer ?
#
loop_
_entity_poly.entity_id
_entity_poly.type
_entity_poly.pdbx_seq_one_letter_code
_entity_poly.pdbx_strand_id
1 'polypeptide(L)' 'MLSKATSKAWQLLIEDSNRPAEEIRLATGLRVGVIEQMRGDVQKRLRDNPEF' A
#
# COMPACT_ATOMS: atom_id res chain seq x y z
N MET A 1 10.12 11.73 -6.13
CA MET A 1 9.43 10.86 -7.10
C MET A 1 9.36 9.45 -6.55
N LEU A 2 8.20 8.82 -6.61
CA LEU A 2 8.04 7.45 -6.14
C LEU A 2 8.60 6.47 -7.20
N SER A 3 9.22 5.38 -6.72
CA SER A 3 9.64 4.31 -7.61
C SER A 3 8.41 3.58 -8.17
N LYS A 4 8.60 2.84 -9.26
CA LYS A 4 7.51 2.04 -9.82
C LYS A 4 6.97 1.04 -8.80
N ALA A 5 7.86 0.41 -8.02
CA ALA A 5 7.45 -0.54 -7.00
C ALA A 5 6.59 0.14 -5.93
N THR A 6 7.01 1.32 -5.47
CA THR A 6 6.26 2.06 -4.46
C THR A 6 4.90 2.49 -4.99
N SER A 7 4.85 3.01 -6.21
CA SER A 7 3.59 3.43 -6.84
C SER A 7 2.65 2.25 -6.99
N LYS A 8 3.16 1.09 -7.39
CA LYS A 8 2.33 -0.11 -7.55
C LYS A 8 1.79 -0.57 -6.21
N ALA A 9 2.62 -0.55 -5.17
CA ALA A 9 2.17 -0.94 -3.83
C ALA A 9 1.07 -0.01 -3.32
N TRP A 10 1.21 1.30 -3.52
CA TRP A 10 0.16 2.26 -3.18
C TRP A 10 -1.14 1.93 -3.90
N GLN A 11 -1.05 1.68 -5.20
CA GLN A 11 -2.22 1.34 -5.99
C GLN A 11 -2.92 0.09 -5.46
N LEU A 12 -2.15 -0.96 -5.19
CA LEU A 12 -2.71 -2.21 -4.68
C LEU A 12 -3.40 -2.02 -3.32
N LEU A 13 -2.81 -1.20 -2.45
CA LEU A 13 -3.40 -0.94 -1.14
C LEU A 13 -4.62 -0.02 -1.22
N ILE A 14 -4.63 0.91 -2.16
CA ILE A 14 -5.80 1.77 -2.37
C ILE A 14 -6.97 0.96 -2.89
N GLU A 15 -6.71 0.00 -3.78
CA GLU A 15 -7.75 -0.89 -4.31
C GLU A 15 -8.28 -1.82 -3.23
N ASP A 16 -7.40 -2.30 -2.33
CA ASP A 16 -7.77 -3.20 -1.25
C ASP A 16 -6.77 -3.05 -0.10
N SER A 17 -7.14 -2.24 0.89
CA SER A 17 -6.26 -1.96 2.02
C SER A 17 -6.01 -3.17 2.91
N ASN A 18 -6.79 -4.23 2.75
CA ASN A 18 -6.62 -5.48 3.50
C ASN A 18 -5.86 -6.55 2.72
N ARG A 19 -5.37 -6.20 1.53
CA ARG A 19 -4.62 -7.15 0.71
C ARG A 19 -3.41 -7.69 1.48
N PRO A 20 -3.14 -9.00 1.43
CA PRO A 20 -2.01 -9.58 2.16
C PRO A 20 -0.69 -8.94 1.76
N ALA A 21 0.15 -8.63 2.74
CA ALA A 21 1.46 -8.03 2.48
C ALA A 21 2.33 -8.93 1.59
N GLU A 22 2.22 -10.24 1.77
CA GLU A 22 2.96 -11.20 0.97
C GLU A 22 2.64 -11.06 -0.52
N GLU A 23 1.38 -10.85 -0.85
CA GLU A 23 0.95 -10.65 -2.23
C GLU A 23 1.58 -9.38 -2.82
N ILE A 24 1.59 -8.31 -2.04
CA ILE A 24 2.19 -7.04 -2.48
C ILE A 24 3.70 -7.19 -2.60
N ARG A 25 4.32 -7.91 -1.66
CA ARG A 25 5.76 -8.18 -1.70
C ARG A 25 6.15 -8.90 -2.99
N LEU A 26 5.40 -9.93 -3.36
CA LEU A 26 5.65 -10.68 -4.58
C LEU A 26 5.45 -9.83 -5.84
N ALA A 27 4.50 -8.94 -5.81
CA ALA A 27 4.19 -8.08 -6.96
C ALA A 27 5.18 -6.92 -7.12
N THR A 28 5.77 -6.42 -6.02
CA THR A 28 6.57 -5.19 -6.04
C THR A 28 8.02 -5.40 -5.64
N GLY A 29 8.32 -6.44 -4.86
CA GLY A 29 9.66 -6.64 -4.33
C GLY A 29 9.96 -5.81 -3.09
N LEU A 30 8.99 -5.06 -2.57
CA LEU A 30 9.17 -4.26 -1.37
C LEU A 30 9.14 -5.17 -0.13
N ARG A 31 9.83 -4.71 0.92
CA ARG A 31 9.84 -5.45 2.19
C ARG A 31 8.49 -5.34 2.87
N VAL A 32 8.12 -6.40 3.61
CA VAL A 32 6.86 -6.43 4.34
C VAL A 32 6.73 -5.24 5.30
N GLY A 33 7.80 -4.88 6.00
CA GLY A 33 7.77 -3.72 6.91
C GLY A 33 7.39 -2.43 6.21
N VAL A 34 7.91 -2.20 5.01
CA VAL A 34 7.56 -1.02 4.21
C VAL A 34 6.10 -1.08 3.78
N ILE A 35 5.65 -2.26 3.36
CA ILE A 35 4.28 -2.47 2.91
C ILE A 35 3.29 -2.20 4.05
N GLU A 36 3.59 -2.69 5.26
CA GLU A 36 2.71 -2.48 6.41
C GLU A 36 2.66 -1.01 6.83
N GLN A 37 3.78 -0.29 6.69
CA GLN A 37 3.79 1.14 6.95
C GLN A 37 2.91 1.87 5.93
N MET A 38 3.00 1.50 4.66
CA MET A 38 2.16 2.08 3.61
C MET A 38 0.68 1.76 3.84
N ARG A 39 0.38 0.53 4.26
CA ARG A 39 -0.98 0.12 4.61
C ARG A 39 -1.57 1.03 5.68
N GLY A 40 -0.80 1.29 6.74
CA GLY A 40 -1.24 2.19 7.80
C GLY A 40 -1.54 3.58 7.28
N ASP A 41 -0.69 4.10 6.38
CA ASP A 41 -0.89 5.42 5.78
C ASP A 41 -2.16 5.45 4.92
N VAL A 42 -2.38 4.42 4.11
CA VAL A 42 -3.58 4.33 3.27
C VAL A 42 -4.83 4.26 4.13
N GLN A 43 -4.83 3.43 5.16
CA GLN A 43 -5.99 3.28 6.05
C GLN A 43 -6.29 4.57 6.78
N LYS A 44 -5.26 5.30 7.21
CA LYS A 44 -5.42 6.59 7.86
C LYS A 44 -6.07 7.60 6.91
N ARG A 45 -5.59 7.65 5.68
CA ARG A 45 -6.14 8.58 4.69
C ARG A 45 -7.59 8.26 4.33
N LEU A 46 -7.92 6.97 4.21
CA LEU A 46 -9.29 6.56 3.93
C LEU A 46 -10.22 6.91 5.08
N ARG A 47 -9.74 6.80 6.33
CA ARG A 47 -10.53 7.15 7.50
C ARG A 47 -10.74 8.65 7.62
N ASP A 48 -9.69 9.44 7.37
CA ASP A 48 -9.72 10.89 7.53
C ASP A 48 -10.32 11.59 6.30
N ASN A 49 -10.30 10.95 5.15
CA ASN A 49 -10.78 11.51 3.90
C ASN A 49 -11.49 10.43 3.08
N PRO A 50 -12.80 10.25 3.33
CA PRO A 50 -13.56 9.17 2.67
C PRO A 50 -13.56 9.24 1.14
N GLU A 51 -13.26 10.42 0.58
CA GLU A 51 -13.22 10.59 -0.88
C GLU A 51 -11.89 10.18 -1.49
N PHE A 52 -10.92 9.88 -0.64
CA PHE A 52 -9.62 9.42 -1.10
C PHE A 52 -9.75 8.09 -1.81
#